data_2f7bdf5e71c743ae205a54eec6f63f0e
#
_entry.id   2f7bdf5e71c743ae205a54eec6f63f0e
#
_cell.length_a   1.000
_cell.length_b   1.000
_cell.length_c   1.000
_cell.angle_alpha   90.00
_cell.angle_beta   90.00
_cell.angle_gamma   90.00
#
_symmetry.space_group_name_H-M   'P 1'
#
loop_
_entity.id
_entity.type
_entity.pdbx_description
1 polymer ?
#
loop_
_entity_poly.entity_id
_entity_poly.type
_entity_poly.pdbx_seq_one_letter_code
_entity_poly.pdbx_strand_id
1 'polypeptide(L)'
;GRVGDSFASKRFRVTPDIMTLAKGITNATIPMGAIGVKSEIYDTIYKKNKDKIELFHGYTYSGHPIACAAGIATLEVYEEEKLFERSKSLEKYFGKAAHSLSKLNVVKDVRNFGLVAGIELAERQKDPKTLGRDVYEECFNNGLMVRFTGNTIAISPPLIITKKQIDKVFSTLTHAIKKVF
;
A
#
# COMPACT_ATOMS: atom_id res chain seq x y z
N GLY A 1 -3.15 5.71 -3.58
CA GLY A 1 -4.38 6.08 -2.84
C GLY A 1 -4.20 6.12 -1.33
N ARG A 2 -3.49 5.17 -0.72
CA ARG A 2 -3.36 5.04 0.75
C ARG A 2 -2.69 6.23 1.45
N VAL A 3 -1.89 7.00 0.74
CA VAL A 3 -1.24 8.21 1.26
C VAL A 3 -2.12 9.46 1.18
N GLY A 4 -3.39 9.33 0.86
CA GLY A 4 -4.33 10.44 0.73
C GLY A 4 -4.16 11.26 -0.54
N ASP A 5 -3.59 10.64 -1.57
CA ASP A 5 -3.46 11.19 -2.92
C ASP A 5 -3.39 10.04 -3.92
N SER A 6 -3.59 10.30 -5.20
CA SER A 6 -3.51 9.29 -6.27
C SER A 6 -2.15 8.60 -6.30
N PHE A 7 -1.07 9.36 -6.14
CA PHE A 7 0.30 8.87 -6.11
C PHE A 7 1.08 9.41 -4.91
N ALA A 8 1.95 8.58 -4.34
CA ALA A 8 2.85 9.00 -3.27
C ALA A 8 3.82 10.10 -3.75
N SER A 9 4.27 10.05 -5.00
CA SER A 9 5.12 11.08 -5.62
C SER A 9 4.46 12.46 -5.54
N LYS A 10 3.16 12.57 -5.80
CA LYS A 10 2.41 13.82 -5.66
C LYS A 10 2.37 14.30 -4.21
N ARG A 11 2.12 13.38 -3.26
CA ARG A 11 2.12 13.69 -1.83
C ARG A 11 3.48 14.18 -1.33
N PHE A 12 4.57 13.63 -1.87
CA PHE A 12 5.94 14.04 -1.56
C PHE A 12 6.47 15.19 -2.43
N ARG A 13 5.66 15.72 -3.36
CA ARG A 13 6.05 16.79 -4.31
C ARG A 13 7.27 16.43 -5.17
N VAL A 14 7.32 15.17 -5.59
CA VAL A 14 8.35 14.65 -6.49
C VAL A 14 7.71 14.36 -7.83
N THR A 15 8.32 14.87 -8.90
CA THR A 15 7.92 14.52 -10.27
C THR A 15 8.92 13.51 -10.83
N PRO A 16 8.56 12.23 -10.93
CA PRO A 16 9.47 11.21 -11.44
C PRO A 16 9.63 11.33 -12.95
N ASP A 17 10.78 10.92 -13.49
CA ASP A 17 11.02 10.81 -14.92
C ASP A 17 10.34 9.59 -15.51
N ILE A 18 10.31 8.50 -14.74
CA ILE A 18 9.65 7.24 -15.06
C ILE A 18 8.86 6.78 -13.84
N MET A 19 7.62 6.36 -14.04
CA MET A 19 6.76 5.81 -13.00
C MET A 19 6.22 4.46 -13.42
N THR A 20 6.48 3.43 -12.63
CA THR A 20 5.87 2.11 -12.80
C THR A 20 4.58 2.00 -11.99
N LEU A 21 3.54 1.46 -12.59
CA LEU A 21 2.18 1.40 -12.05
C LEU A 21 1.67 -0.04 -12.11
N ALA A 22 0.99 -0.47 -11.07
CA ALA A 22 0.34 -1.78 -11.02
C ALA A 22 -0.71 -1.81 -9.89
N LYS A 23 -1.24 -2.98 -9.59
CA LYS A 23 -2.15 -3.26 -8.45
C LYS A 23 -3.39 -2.35 -8.43
N GLY A 24 -3.28 -1.15 -7.89
CA GLY A 24 -4.38 -0.19 -7.76
C GLY A 24 -4.97 0.28 -9.09
N ILE A 25 -4.29 0.14 -10.22
CA ILE A 25 -4.84 0.56 -11.52
C ILE A 25 -6.03 -0.28 -11.99
N THR A 26 -6.14 -1.52 -11.51
CA THR A 26 -7.29 -2.41 -11.75
C THR A 26 -7.88 -2.96 -10.46
N ASN A 27 -7.49 -2.42 -9.30
CA ASN A 27 -7.82 -2.97 -7.99
C ASN A 27 -7.54 -4.49 -7.87
N ALA A 28 -6.54 -4.98 -8.61
CA ALA A 28 -6.14 -6.39 -8.71
C ALA A 28 -7.23 -7.36 -9.23
N THR A 29 -8.26 -6.86 -9.88
CA THR A 29 -9.30 -7.70 -10.51
C THR A 29 -8.78 -8.44 -11.72
N ILE A 30 -7.82 -7.84 -12.45
CA ILE A 30 -7.10 -8.46 -13.55
C ILE A 30 -5.63 -8.00 -13.54
N PRO A 31 -4.66 -8.86 -13.88
CA PRO A 31 -3.26 -8.46 -13.98
C PRO A 31 -3.06 -7.35 -15.01
N MET A 32 -2.51 -6.21 -14.58
CA MET A 32 -2.17 -5.08 -15.43
C MET A 32 -1.01 -4.31 -14.83
N GLY A 33 -0.09 -3.87 -15.69
CA GLY A 33 0.96 -2.92 -15.36
C GLY A 33 0.99 -1.80 -16.39
N ALA A 34 1.50 -0.64 -15.99
CA ALA A 34 1.72 0.50 -16.87
C ALA A 34 3.01 1.22 -16.50
N ILE A 35 3.56 1.93 -17.45
CA ILE A 35 4.73 2.80 -17.27
C ILE A 35 4.36 4.18 -17.78
N GLY A 36 4.43 5.17 -16.90
CA GLY A 36 4.38 6.58 -17.29
C GLY A 36 5.80 7.11 -17.46
N VAL A 37 6.05 7.82 -18.53
CA VAL A 37 7.37 8.43 -18.82
C VAL A 37 7.21 9.89 -19.18
N LYS A 38 8.22 10.72 -18.92
CA LYS A 38 8.28 12.11 -19.41
C LYS A 38 8.28 12.13 -20.92
N SER A 39 7.67 13.18 -21.50
CA SER A 39 7.60 13.37 -22.96
C SER A 39 8.97 13.37 -23.62
N GLU A 40 9.99 13.92 -22.99
CA GLU A 40 11.36 13.93 -23.50
C GLU A 40 11.95 12.54 -23.71
N ILE A 41 11.65 11.61 -22.80
CA ILE A 41 12.06 10.20 -22.89
C ILE A 41 11.29 9.53 -24.03
N TYR A 42 9.97 9.71 -24.08
CA TYR A 42 9.11 9.19 -25.13
C TYR A 42 9.58 9.69 -26.50
N ASP A 43 9.77 10.98 -26.65
CA ASP A 43 10.20 11.61 -27.91
C ASP A 43 11.57 11.11 -28.38
N THR A 44 12.48 10.84 -27.44
CA THR A 44 13.79 10.28 -27.77
C THR A 44 13.69 8.87 -28.34
N ILE A 45 12.81 8.05 -27.78
CA ILE A 45 12.63 6.64 -28.19
C ILE A 45 11.83 6.58 -29.51
N TYR A 46 10.72 7.30 -29.61
CA TYR A 46 9.75 7.14 -30.68
C TYR A 46 9.96 8.10 -31.87
N LYS A 47 10.19 9.37 -31.63
CA LYS A 47 10.33 10.35 -32.72
C LYS A 47 11.64 10.27 -33.47
N LYS A 48 12.71 9.82 -32.81
CA LYS A 48 14.04 9.69 -33.43
C LYS A 48 14.24 8.39 -34.20
N ASN A 49 13.33 7.41 -34.07
CA ASN A 49 13.46 6.09 -34.67
C ASN A 49 12.32 5.77 -35.65
N LYS A 50 11.90 6.74 -36.50
CA LYS A 50 10.72 6.64 -37.35
C LYS A 50 10.74 5.46 -38.34
N ASP A 51 11.92 4.99 -38.71
CA ASP A 51 12.10 3.92 -39.69
C ASP A 51 12.51 2.57 -39.09
N LYS A 52 12.43 2.43 -37.74
CA LYS A 52 12.86 1.24 -37.01
C LYS A 52 11.82 0.90 -35.92
N ILE A 53 11.97 -0.28 -35.33
CA ILE A 53 11.23 -0.62 -34.12
C ILE A 53 11.72 0.31 -33.00
N GLU A 54 10.85 1.15 -32.48
CA GLU A 54 11.15 2.23 -31.55
C GLU A 54 11.72 1.69 -30.24
N LEU A 55 11.12 0.61 -29.74
CA LEU A 55 11.53 -0.07 -28.52
C LEU A 55 11.38 -1.58 -28.69
N PHE A 56 12.48 -2.30 -28.58
CA PHE A 56 12.47 -3.77 -28.59
C PHE A 56 11.91 -4.30 -27.26
N HIS A 57 10.60 -4.44 -27.19
CA HIS A 57 9.89 -4.98 -26.03
C HIS A 57 8.64 -5.75 -26.48
N GLY A 58 8.31 -6.82 -25.77
CA GLY A 58 7.30 -7.79 -26.21
C GLY A 58 5.89 -7.25 -26.40
N TYR A 59 5.35 -6.47 -25.48
CA TYR A 59 4.00 -5.85 -25.52
C TYR A 59 2.82 -6.78 -25.87
N THR A 60 2.98 -8.10 -25.83
CA THR A 60 1.99 -9.06 -26.32
C THR A 60 0.60 -8.86 -25.71
N TYR A 61 0.51 -8.54 -24.41
CA TYR A 61 -0.75 -8.28 -23.72
C TYR A 61 -1.03 -6.79 -23.48
N SER A 62 -0.24 -5.87 -24.04
CA SER A 62 -0.50 -4.44 -23.91
C SER A 62 -1.81 -4.07 -24.59
N GLY A 63 -2.60 -3.21 -23.92
CA GLY A 63 -3.91 -2.80 -24.41
C GLY A 63 -4.98 -3.90 -24.35
N HIS A 64 -4.80 -4.94 -23.52
CA HIS A 64 -5.78 -6.01 -23.39
C HIS A 64 -7.16 -5.43 -23.02
N PRO A 65 -8.22 -5.66 -23.83
CA PRO A 65 -9.50 -4.96 -23.67
C PRO A 65 -10.12 -5.10 -22.28
N ILE A 66 -10.11 -6.31 -21.71
CA ILE A 66 -10.68 -6.56 -20.38
C ILE A 66 -9.86 -5.85 -19.29
N ALA A 67 -8.54 -5.81 -19.42
CA ALA A 67 -7.69 -5.10 -18.46
C ALA A 67 -7.90 -3.59 -18.53
N CYS A 68 -8.03 -3.03 -19.73
CA CYS A 68 -8.34 -1.62 -19.93
C CYS A 68 -9.72 -1.25 -19.37
N ALA A 69 -10.75 -2.08 -19.63
CA ALA A 69 -12.09 -1.88 -19.08
C ALA A 69 -12.09 -1.91 -17.53
N ALA A 70 -11.39 -2.88 -16.93
CA ALA A 70 -11.25 -2.95 -15.47
C ALA A 70 -10.48 -1.74 -14.92
N GLY A 71 -9.47 -1.24 -15.64
CA GLY A 71 -8.74 -0.02 -15.29
C GLY A 71 -9.64 1.21 -15.29
N ILE A 72 -10.44 1.40 -16.35
CA ILE A 72 -11.39 2.51 -16.47
C ILE A 72 -12.39 2.46 -15.31
N ALA A 73 -13.07 1.34 -15.12
CA ALA A 73 -14.04 1.17 -14.03
C ALA A 73 -13.41 1.44 -12.63
N THR A 74 -12.16 1.03 -12.44
CA THR A 74 -11.45 1.30 -11.17
C THR A 74 -11.20 2.79 -10.97
N LEU A 75 -10.82 3.52 -12.02
CA LEU A 75 -10.59 4.97 -11.95
C LEU A 75 -11.90 5.73 -11.69
N GLU A 76 -12.99 5.31 -12.33
CA GLU A 76 -14.34 5.86 -12.10
C GLU A 76 -14.75 5.71 -10.63
N VAL A 77 -14.62 4.51 -10.04
CA VAL A 77 -14.90 4.27 -8.61
C VAL A 77 -14.02 5.15 -7.70
N TYR A 78 -12.74 5.32 -8.01
CA TYR A 78 -11.87 6.21 -7.21
C TYR A 78 -12.39 7.65 -7.20
N GLU A 79 -12.88 8.13 -8.33
CA GLU A 79 -13.43 9.49 -8.48
C GLU A 79 -14.80 9.63 -7.82
N GLU A 80 -15.75 8.76 -8.16
CA GLU A 80 -17.12 8.77 -7.67
C GLU A 80 -17.21 8.66 -6.15
N GLU A 81 -16.44 7.70 -5.56
CA GLU A 81 -16.42 7.48 -4.11
C GLU A 81 -15.40 8.38 -3.38
N LYS A 82 -14.68 9.24 -4.10
CA LYS A 82 -13.66 10.16 -3.55
C LYS A 82 -12.67 9.45 -2.62
N LEU A 83 -12.18 8.29 -3.05
CA LEU A 83 -11.43 7.38 -2.17
C LEU A 83 -10.08 7.94 -1.71
N PHE A 84 -9.47 8.85 -2.48
CA PHE A 84 -8.23 9.49 -2.06
C PHE A 84 -8.46 10.55 -0.98
N GLU A 85 -9.49 11.37 -1.11
CA GLU A 85 -9.92 12.34 -0.10
C GLU A 85 -10.38 11.63 1.17
N ARG A 86 -11.12 10.52 1.03
CA ARG A 86 -11.51 9.66 2.15
C ARG A 86 -10.27 9.14 2.89
N SER A 87 -9.30 8.59 2.19
CA SER A 87 -8.04 8.13 2.79
C SER A 87 -7.34 9.25 3.56
N LYS A 88 -7.24 10.44 2.95
CA LYS A 88 -6.68 11.62 3.59
C LYS A 88 -7.42 12.04 4.86
N SER A 89 -8.75 12.00 4.82
CA SER A 89 -9.59 12.37 5.98
C SER A 89 -9.41 11.42 7.17
N LEU A 90 -9.09 10.16 6.92
CA LEU A 90 -8.87 9.14 7.94
C LEU A 90 -7.43 9.11 8.49
N GLU A 91 -6.48 9.75 7.83
CA GLU A 91 -5.05 9.70 8.17
C GLU A 91 -4.76 9.99 9.65
N LYS A 92 -5.32 11.08 10.19
CA LYS A 92 -5.12 11.46 11.59
C LYS A 92 -5.70 10.43 12.56
N TYR A 93 -6.87 9.91 12.25
CA TYR A 93 -7.54 8.91 13.09
C TYR A 93 -6.74 7.60 13.10
N PHE A 94 -6.35 7.13 11.92
CA PHE A 94 -5.53 5.94 11.75
C PHE A 94 -4.17 6.08 12.44
N GLY A 95 -3.49 7.21 12.25
CA GLY A 95 -2.21 7.50 12.91
C GLY A 95 -2.34 7.49 14.44
N LYS A 96 -3.38 8.13 15.00
CA LYS A 96 -3.63 8.10 16.45
C LYS A 96 -3.83 6.67 16.97
N ALA A 97 -4.59 5.86 16.25
CA ALA A 97 -4.81 4.45 16.61
C ALA A 97 -3.50 3.65 16.54
N ALA A 98 -2.70 3.83 15.47
CA ALA A 98 -1.40 3.17 15.33
C ALA A 98 -0.43 3.56 16.47
N HIS A 99 -0.26 4.86 16.72
CA HIS A 99 0.65 5.36 17.76
C HIS A 99 0.20 5.02 19.19
N SER A 100 -1.06 4.62 19.40
CA SER A 100 -1.49 4.13 20.73
C SER A 100 -0.75 2.85 21.15
N LEU A 101 -0.21 2.08 20.20
CA LEU A 101 0.58 0.87 20.45
C LEU A 101 1.97 1.16 21.04
N SER A 102 2.50 2.38 20.92
CA SER A 102 3.78 2.77 21.54
C SER A 102 3.79 2.70 23.07
N LYS A 103 2.58 2.56 23.67
CA LYS A 103 2.44 2.34 25.13
C LYS A 103 2.80 0.91 25.56
N LEU A 104 2.94 -0.02 24.64
CA LEU A 104 3.33 -1.40 24.90
C LEU A 104 4.86 -1.48 24.95
N ASN A 105 5.42 -1.96 26.06
CA ASN A 105 6.87 -2.02 26.29
C ASN A 105 7.63 -2.80 25.19
N VAL A 106 6.96 -3.73 24.52
CA VAL A 106 7.50 -4.52 23.43
C VAL A 106 7.53 -3.78 22.09
N VAL A 107 6.85 -2.66 21.96
CA VAL A 107 6.82 -1.84 20.76
C VAL A 107 7.98 -0.84 20.80
N LYS A 108 8.94 -1.04 19.90
CA LYS A 108 10.15 -0.23 19.78
C LYS A 108 9.93 1.05 19.01
N ASP A 109 9.16 0.96 17.92
CA ASP A 109 8.84 2.11 17.07
C ASP A 109 7.47 1.95 16.41
N VAL A 110 6.80 3.08 16.21
CA VAL A 110 5.55 3.17 15.43
C VAL A 110 5.66 4.31 14.45
N ARG A 111 5.54 4.01 13.17
CA ARG A 111 5.57 5.00 12.10
C ARG A 111 4.37 4.83 11.19
N ASN A 112 3.80 5.94 10.72
CA ASN A 112 2.71 5.92 9.75
C ASN A 112 2.79 7.06 8.75
N PHE A 113 2.19 6.83 7.58
CA PHE A 113 1.95 7.84 6.57
C PHE A 113 0.66 7.51 5.82
N GLY A 114 -0.34 8.41 5.88
CA GLY A 114 -1.68 8.10 5.39
C GLY A 114 -2.28 6.88 6.11
N LEU A 115 -2.83 5.94 5.35
CA LEU A 115 -3.36 4.66 5.83
C LEU A 115 -2.32 3.52 5.75
N VAL A 116 -1.08 3.82 5.99
CA VAL A 116 -0.01 2.83 6.09
C VAL A 116 0.69 3.02 7.43
N ALA A 117 0.91 1.93 8.17
CA ALA A 117 1.66 1.96 9.42
C ALA A 117 2.63 0.79 9.50
N GLY A 118 3.77 1.03 10.13
CA GLY A 118 4.72 0.02 10.56
C GLY A 118 4.86 0.05 12.07
N ILE A 119 4.70 -1.09 12.71
CA ILE A 119 4.87 -1.30 14.15
C ILE A 119 6.05 -2.22 14.34
N GLU A 120 7.16 -1.68 14.82
CA GLU A 120 8.38 -2.42 15.07
C GLU A 120 8.38 -2.96 16.50
N LEU A 121 8.49 -4.28 16.61
CA LEU A 121 8.55 -4.98 17.90
C LEU A 121 10.00 -5.19 18.32
N ALA A 122 10.25 -5.15 19.62
CA ALA A 122 11.55 -5.48 20.19
C ALA A 122 11.89 -6.93 19.94
N GLU A 123 13.19 -7.24 19.92
CA GLU A 123 13.67 -8.61 19.78
C GLU A 123 13.42 -9.42 21.05
N ARG A 124 13.04 -10.69 20.89
CA ARG A 124 13.01 -11.66 21.99
C ARG A 124 14.43 -12.17 22.27
N GLN A 125 14.82 -12.24 23.54
CA GLN A 125 16.13 -12.79 23.91
C GLN A 125 16.33 -14.26 23.48
N LYS A 126 15.27 -15.08 23.48
CA LYS A 126 15.35 -16.52 23.17
C LYS A 126 15.21 -16.86 21.68
N ASP A 127 14.49 -16.04 20.91
CA ASP A 127 14.35 -16.21 19.47
C ASP A 127 13.99 -14.87 18.80
N PRO A 128 15.00 -14.09 18.42
CA PRO A 128 14.80 -12.72 17.96
C PRO A 128 14.04 -12.59 16.64
N LYS A 129 13.91 -13.69 15.86
CA LYS A 129 13.35 -13.65 14.50
C LYS A 129 11.87 -14.03 14.42
N THR A 130 11.28 -14.54 15.49
CA THR A 130 9.93 -15.15 15.44
C THR A 130 8.80 -14.25 15.94
N LEU A 131 9.08 -13.19 16.69
CA LEU A 131 8.05 -12.39 17.33
C LEU A 131 7.05 -11.79 16.32
N GLY A 132 7.54 -11.26 15.20
CA GLY A 132 6.65 -10.74 14.14
C GLY A 132 5.76 -11.81 13.54
N ARG A 133 6.28 -13.03 13.39
CA ARG A 133 5.52 -14.18 12.91
C ARG A 133 4.48 -14.63 13.94
N ASP A 134 4.85 -14.76 15.18
CA ASP A 134 3.93 -15.20 16.25
C ASP A 134 2.75 -14.21 16.39
N VAL A 135 3.04 -12.90 16.33
CA VAL A 135 2.01 -11.86 16.34
C VAL A 135 1.13 -11.93 15.09
N TYR A 136 1.71 -12.21 13.93
CA TYR A 136 0.94 -12.43 12.69
C TYR A 136 -0.02 -13.62 12.84
N GLU A 137 0.46 -14.76 13.32
CA GLU A 137 -0.33 -15.98 13.51
C GLU A 137 -1.48 -15.73 14.51
N GLU A 138 -1.20 -15.06 15.61
CA GLU A 138 -2.22 -14.69 16.59
C GLU A 138 -3.26 -13.71 16.01
N CYS A 139 -2.82 -12.71 15.23
CA CYS A 139 -3.74 -11.82 14.52
C CYS A 139 -4.63 -12.61 13.56
N PHE A 140 -4.06 -13.52 12.78
CA PHE A 140 -4.78 -14.34 11.81
C PHE A 140 -5.84 -15.21 12.49
N ASN A 141 -5.49 -15.86 13.60
CA ASN A 141 -6.42 -16.68 14.41
C ASN A 141 -7.57 -15.84 15.00
N ASN A 142 -7.39 -14.53 15.15
CA ASN A 142 -8.41 -13.58 15.59
C ASN A 142 -9.08 -12.81 14.43
N GLY A 143 -8.97 -13.31 13.19
CA GLY A 143 -9.63 -12.77 12.01
C GLY A 143 -9.02 -11.48 11.48
N LEU A 144 -7.76 -11.19 11.79
CA LEU A 144 -7.02 -10.05 11.29
C LEU A 144 -5.80 -10.50 10.49
N MET A 145 -5.85 -10.34 9.17
CA MET A 145 -4.70 -10.57 8.31
C MET A 145 -3.82 -9.33 8.26
N VAL A 146 -2.60 -9.44 8.76
CA VAL A 146 -1.55 -8.41 8.68
C VAL A 146 -0.38 -8.92 7.84
N ARG A 147 0.58 -8.07 7.55
CA ARG A 147 1.87 -8.46 6.97
C ARG A 147 2.96 -8.24 8.01
N PHE A 148 3.99 -9.09 8.01
CA PHE A 148 5.19 -8.87 8.81
C PHE A 148 6.45 -8.96 7.95
N THR A 149 7.50 -8.28 8.38
CA THR A 149 8.85 -8.37 7.82
C THR A 149 9.82 -8.27 9.00
N GLY A 150 10.52 -9.37 9.29
CA GLY A 150 11.22 -9.48 10.57
C GLY A 150 10.25 -9.25 11.72
N ASN A 151 10.59 -8.33 12.62
CA ASN A 151 9.74 -7.97 13.76
C ASN A 151 8.85 -6.73 13.51
N THR A 152 8.72 -6.28 12.26
CA THR A 152 7.84 -5.16 11.91
C THR A 152 6.51 -5.67 11.37
N ILE A 153 5.42 -5.33 12.04
CA ILE A 153 4.06 -5.55 11.56
C ILE A 153 3.65 -4.38 10.68
N ALA A 154 3.22 -4.68 9.45
CA ALA A 154 2.76 -3.68 8.49
C ALA A 154 1.24 -3.71 8.35
N ILE A 155 0.61 -2.55 8.49
CA ILE A 155 -0.83 -2.34 8.33
C ILE A 155 -1.06 -1.44 7.13
N SER A 156 -1.86 -1.91 6.17
CA SER A 156 -2.22 -1.14 4.97
C SER A 156 -3.61 -1.54 4.48
N PRO A 157 -4.68 -1.04 5.11
CA PRO A 157 -6.04 -1.46 4.84
C PRO A 157 -6.55 -0.97 3.48
N PRO A 158 -7.68 -1.50 2.99
CA PRO A 158 -8.40 -0.95 1.84
C PRO A 158 -8.81 0.51 2.07
N LEU A 159 -8.95 1.29 0.99
CA LEU A 159 -9.34 2.71 1.07
C LEU A 159 -10.75 2.92 1.65
N ILE A 160 -11.63 1.92 1.52
CA ILE A 160 -13.00 1.94 2.05
C ILE A 160 -13.11 1.65 3.55
N ILE A 161 -11.99 1.43 4.25
CA ILE A 161 -12.00 1.14 5.69
C ILE A 161 -12.78 2.19 6.48
N THR A 162 -13.55 1.75 7.47
CA THR A 162 -14.30 2.60 8.40
C THR A 162 -13.53 2.81 9.71
N LYS A 163 -13.87 3.85 10.47
CA LYS A 163 -13.29 4.08 11.80
C LYS A 163 -13.48 2.86 12.72
N LYS A 164 -14.68 2.25 12.71
CA LYS A 164 -14.96 1.02 13.50
C LYS A 164 -14.03 -0.14 13.11
N GLN A 165 -13.73 -0.28 11.82
CA GLN A 165 -12.77 -1.29 11.36
C GLN A 165 -11.32 -0.93 11.73
N ILE A 166 -10.95 0.35 11.70
CA ILE A 166 -9.63 0.80 12.20
C ILE A 166 -9.49 0.43 13.68
N ASP A 167 -10.50 0.71 14.50
CA ASP A 167 -10.50 0.36 15.92
C ASP A 167 -10.36 -1.16 16.12
N LYS A 168 -11.10 -1.95 15.35
CA LYS A 168 -11.00 -3.42 15.36
C LYS A 168 -9.60 -3.90 15.01
N VAL A 169 -8.97 -3.35 13.96
CA VAL A 169 -7.59 -3.69 13.55
C VAL A 169 -6.62 -3.47 14.71
N PHE A 170 -6.61 -2.28 15.29
CA PHE A 170 -5.63 -1.95 16.32
C PHE A 170 -5.92 -2.58 17.67
N SER A 171 -7.19 -2.82 18.03
CA SER A 171 -7.54 -3.59 19.23
C SER A 171 -7.13 -5.06 19.12
N THR A 172 -7.37 -5.69 17.97
CA THR A 172 -6.94 -7.07 17.72
C THR A 172 -5.42 -7.19 17.71
N LEU A 173 -4.71 -6.25 17.07
CA LEU A 173 -3.25 -6.23 17.09
C LEU A 173 -2.69 -6.02 18.50
N THR A 174 -3.29 -5.12 19.30
CA THR A 174 -2.93 -4.92 20.69
C THR A 174 -3.08 -6.21 21.52
N HIS A 175 -4.20 -6.92 21.32
CA HIS A 175 -4.44 -8.21 21.98
C HIS A 175 -3.39 -9.24 21.59
N ALA A 176 -3.14 -9.40 20.28
CA ALA A 176 -2.15 -10.34 19.76
C ALA A 176 -0.74 -10.08 20.32
N ILE A 177 -0.30 -8.82 20.32
CA ILE A 177 1.00 -8.44 20.87
C ILE A 177 1.10 -8.80 22.36
N LYS A 178 0.08 -8.47 23.17
CA LYS A 178 0.07 -8.77 24.61
C LYS A 178 0.02 -10.26 24.92
N LYS A 179 -0.60 -11.08 24.06
CA LYS A 179 -0.72 -12.52 24.28
C LYS A 179 0.57 -13.25 23.94
N VAL A 180 1.28 -12.75 22.96
CA VAL A 180 2.50 -13.40 22.42
C VAL A 180 3.73 -13.00 23.24
N PHE A 181 3.75 -11.81 23.79
CA PHE A 181 4.88 -11.28 24.58
C PHE A 181 4.74 -11.57 26.07
#